data_613a7092d0a046e6b3028d6e6d85e39f
#
_entry.id   613a7092d0a046e6b3028d6e6d85e39f
#
_cell.length_a   1.000
_cell.length_b   1.000
_cell.length_c   1.000
_cell.angle_alpha   90.00
_cell.angle_beta   90.00
_cell.angle_gamma   90.00
#
_symmetry.space_group_name_H-M   'P 1'
#
loop_
_entity.id
_entity.type
_entity.pdbx_description
1 polymer ?
#
loop_
_entity_poly.entity_id
_entity_poly.type
_entity_poly.pdbx_seq_one_letter_code
_entity_poly.pdbx_strand_id
1 'polypeptide(L)'
;LMHQFTNFFTLLLFASAGICFVTEYLQAGQSMLVLGWALAGVALLNALFSFIQEYRAERAMESLRQFLPPMVQVVRGGQTLSLLSEELVPGDLLLLKEGDRVPADTRLVLTEDLVVNNAPLTGESLPVCLTAEPVDRRLVESNNIAFAGCLVLRGSGQAIVFATGLRTEFGKLAHLSQALRRTSSPLERQIAHMVRTLTLIAVSLGFSFFLYGMLSGRSLWVNLVFMMGIIVANVPEGLLPTFTLALAMGSRRMARRNVLVTSLSAVESMGAVQVICTDKTGTLTHNQLAVTRLVPAGAESEFNDQKERTRLLELALCASQVRKTDGGYSGDPLDVAIIERLVTEAGRAEQIQSDGQRHFPFDVDKKRAAGLGTVAGQQVFAVKGAWEAIRPMLTGIECGDDTTLAVDQRTLDRAEGTMITLASTGFRVVAVAYRSIESASNLHYSQDQLERELVLAGFLGIEDPIRQEVPAALASCHAAGVKVLLITGDHPDTALNVAARCGLIDQSASAEVVMTGDILEKLSESELVEALNTG
;
A
#
# COMPACT_ATOMS: atom_id res chain seq x y z
N LEU A 1 15.74 0.51 -32.58
CA LEU A 1 16.91 0.35 -33.50
C LEU A 1 17.17 1.64 -34.25
N MET A 2 16.20 2.27 -34.91
CA MET A 2 16.42 3.53 -35.65
C MET A 2 16.94 4.67 -34.76
N HIS A 3 16.48 4.76 -33.54
CA HIS A 3 16.93 5.79 -32.59
C HIS A 3 18.44 5.72 -32.28
N GLN A 4 19.04 4.52 -32.34
CA GLN A 4 20.48 4.34 -32.12
C GLN A 4 21.35 4.89 -33.26
N PHE A 5 20.81 4.92 -34.47
CA PHE A 5 21.50 5.54 -35.63
C PHE A 5 21.42 7.07 -35.64
N THR A 6 20.50 7.67 -34.85
CA THR A 6 20.33 9.12 -34.70
C THR A 6 21.07 9.70 -33.51
N ASN A 7 21.82 8.88 -32.78
CA ASN A 7 22.66 9.35 -31.69
C ASN A 7 23.78 10.26 -32.21
N PHE A 8 24.05 11.35 -31.51
CA PHE A 8 25.01 12.37 -31.92
C PHE A 8 26.37 11.79 -32.37
N PHE A 9 26.89 10.79 -31.64
CA PHE A 9 28.17 10.17 -31.92
C PHE A 9 28.16 9.25 -33.13
N THR A 10 27.09 8.48 -33.31
CA THR A 10 26.91 7.64 -34.49
C THR A 10 26.80 8.49 -35.75
N LEU A 11 26.09 9.62 -35.68
CA LEU A 11 26.03 10.60 -36.75
C LEU A 11 27.41 11.23 -37.05
N LEU A 12 28.17 11.54 -36.01
CA LEU A 12 29.53 12.08 -36.16
C LEU A 12 30.48 11.07 -36.86
N LEU A 13 30.39 9.78 -36.48
CA LEU A 13 31.17 8.72 -37.15
C LEU A 13 30.75 8.53 -38.61
N PHE A 14 29.47 8.56 -38.92
CA PHE A 14 29.03 8.50 -40.33
C PHE A 14 29.40 9.74 -41.11
N ALA A 15 29.36 10.94 -40.52
CA ALA A 15 29.83 12.15 -41.12
C ALA A 15 31.36 12.08 -41.42
N SER A 16 32.14 11.54 -40.46
CA SER A 16 33.58 11.32 -40.65
C SER A 16 33.86 10.31 -41.76
N ALA A 17 33.13 9.22 -41.83
CA ALA A 17 33.22 8.23 -42.89
C ALA A 17 32.88 8.86 -44.25
N GLY A 18 31.80 9.66 -44.31
CA GLY A 18 31.41 10.41 -45.52
C GLY A 18 32.50 11.35 -45.99
N ILE A 19 33.14 12.09 -45.09
CA ILE A 19 34.26 12.96 -45.42
C ILE A 19 35.46 12.17 -45.97
N CYS A 20 35.79 11.01 -45.40
CA CYS A 20 36.82 10.13 -45.91
C CYS A 20 36.54 9.68 -47.36
N PHE A 21 35.30 9.30 -47.68
CA PHE A 21 34.89 8.90 -49.03
C PHE A 21 34.98 10.08 -50.02
N VAL A 22 34.52 11.27 -49.60
CA VAL A 22 34.61 12.49 -50.43
C VAL A 22 36.06 12.87 -50.68
N THR A 23 36.94 12.79 -49.65
CA THR A 23 38.35 13.09 -49.76
C THR A 23 39.07 12.16 -50.75
N GLU A 24 38.80 10.84 -50.68
CA GLU A 24 39.35 9.86 -51.62
C GLU A 24 38.89 10.12 -53.07
N TYR A 25 37.59 10.54 -53.23
CA TYR A 25 37.07 10.88 -54.56
C TYR A 25 37.72 12.12 -55.14
N LEU A 26 38.04 13.13 -54.33
CA LEU A 26 38.66 14.38 -54.76
C LEU A 26 40.19 14.29 -54.90
N GLN A 27 40.83 13.44 -54.09
CA GLN A 27 42.27 13.25 -54.02
C GLN A 27 42.64 11.77 -53.92
N ALA A 28 42.50 11.03 -55.03
CA ALA A 28 42.77 9.60 -55.08
C ALA A 28 44.20 9.25 -54.67
N GLY A 29 44.37 8.23 -53.83
CA GLY A 29 45.67 7.67 -53.44
C GLY A 29 46.12 7.96 -52.01
N GLN A 30 45.28 8.56 -51.14
CA GLN A 30 45.58 8.79 -49.71
C GLN A 30 45.13 7.68 -48.76
N SER A 31 44.70 6.53 -49.30
CA SER A 31 44.17 5.39 -48.50
C SER A 31 42.98 5.74 -47.57
N MET A 32 42.27 6.85 -47.85
CA MET A 32 41.14 7.31 -47.07
C MET A 32 39.92 6.42 -47.23
N LEU A 33 39.84 5.62 -48.29
CA LEU A 33 38.78 4.65 -48.53
C LEU A 33 38.73 3.56 -47.44
N VAL A 34 39.89 3.05 -47.03
CA VAL A 34 39.99 2.05 -45.96
C VAL A 34 39.58 2.63 -44.62
N LEU A 35 40.00 3.89 -44.35
CA LEU A 35 39.61 4.60 -43.12
C LEU A 35 38.11 4.88 -43.08
N GLY A 36 37.51 5.28 -44.21
CA GLY A 36 36.07 5.51 -44.34
C GLY A 36 35.24 4.24 -44.01
N TRP A 37 35.64 3.09 -44.57
CA TRP A 37 35.00 1.80 -44.26
C TRP A 37 35.23 1.37 -42.81
N ALA A 38 36.42 1.62 -42.25
CA ALA A 38 36.71 1.33 -40.85
C ALA A 38 35.80 2.17 -39.91
N LEU A 39 35.65 3.47 -40.15
CA LEU A 39 34.74 4.34 -39.36
C LEU A 39 33.29 3.96 -39.49
N ALA A 40 32.82 3.62 -40.69
CA ALA A 40 31.47 3.12 -40.91
C ALA A 40 31.22 1.79 -40.20
N GLY A 41 32.19 0.89 -40.20
CA GLY A 41 32.14 -0.38 -39.47
C GLY A 41 32.07 -0.18 -37.96
N VAL A 42 32.87 0.73 -37.40
CA VAL A 42 32.84 1.10 -35.98
C VAL A 42 31.49 1.70 -35.61
N ALA A 43 30.95 2.61 -36.46
CA ALA A 43 29.62 3.18 -36.22
C ALA A 43 28.52 2.13 -36.17
N LEU A 44 28.56 1.17 -37.10
CA LEU A 44 27.60 0.05 -37.13
C LEU A 44 27.72 -0.84 -35.90
N LEU A 45 28.97 -1.22 -35.53
CA LEU A 45 29.21 -2.03 -34.34
C LEU A 45 28.77 -1.33 -33.06
N ASN A 46 29.00 -0.02 -32.96
CA ASN A 46 28.59 0.75 -31.80
C ASN A 46 27.07 0.86 -31.70
N ALA A 47 26.36 1.13 -32.81
CA ALA A 47 24.92 1.15 -32.87
C ALA A 47 24.31 -0.23 -32.49
N LEU A 48 24.91 -1.32 -32.97
CA LEU A 48 24.47 -2.67 -32.63
C LEU A 48 24.70 -2.99 -31.15
N PHE A 49 25.84 -2.61 -30.61
CA PHE A 49 26.17 -2.82 -29.20
C PHE A 49 25.22 -2.03 -28.27
N SER A 50 24.99 -0.76 -28.57
CA SER A 50 24.02 0.08 -27.85
C SER A 50 22.61 -0.49 -27.91
N PHE A 51 22.18 -0.97 -29.07
CA PHE A 51 20.88 -1.63 -29.22
C PHE A 51 20.76 -2.89 -28.35
N ILE A 52 21.78 -3.76 -28.33
CA ILE A 52 21.76 -4.98 -27.51
C ILE A 52 21.69 -4.64 -26.02
N GLN A 53 22.43 -3.62 -25.58
CA GLN A 53 22.40 -3.17 -24.18
C GLN A 53 21.03 -2.62 -23.79
N GLU A 54 20.46 -1.73 -24.62
CA GLU A 54 19.13 -1.14 -24.36
C GLU A 54 18.03 -2.21 -24.38
N TYR A 55 18.06 -3.12 -25.36
CA TYR A 55 17.14 -4.24 -25.44
C TYR A 55 17.19 -5.15 -24.20
N ARG A 56 18.40 -5.42 -23.68
CA ARG A 56 18.56 -6.19 -22.43
C ARG A 56 18.01 -5.43 -21.21
N ALA A 57 18.21 -4.12 -21.15
CA ALA A 57 17.69 -3.27 -20.09
C ALA A 57 16.15 -3.20 -20.12
N GLU A 58 15.54 -3.01 -21.30
CA GLU A 58 14.08 -3.02 -21.47
C GLU A 58 13.45 -4.37 -21.08
N ARG A 59 14.05 -5.47 -21.54
CA ARG A 59 13.56 -6.82 -21.18
C ARG A 59 13.66 -7.12 -19.69
N ALA A 60 14.68 -6.60 -19.01
CA ALA A 60 14.79 -6.72 -17.56
C ALA A 60 13.67 -5.94 -16.84
N MET A 61 13.24 -4.80 -17.40
CA MET A 61 12.13 -4.01 -16.87
C MET A 61 10.76 -4.63 -17.18
N GLU A 62 10.55 -5.18 -18.37
CA GLU A 62 9.30 -5.80 -18.77
C GLU A 62 8.96 -7.04 -17.93
N SER A 63 9.98 -7.79 -17.49
CA SER A 63 9.79 -8.90 -16.54
C SER A 63 9.31 -8.46 -15.15
N LEU A 64 9.45 -7.18 -14.80
CA LEU A 64 8.91 -6.60 -13.55
C LEU A 64 7.44 -6.14 -13.70
N ARG A 65 6.96 -5.96 -14.94
CA ARG A 65 5.57 -5.55 -15.24
C ARG A 65 4.58 -6.71 -15.36
N GLN A 66 5.01 -7.96 -15.27
CA GLN A 66 4.17 -9.16 -15.42
C GLN A 66 3.30 -9.47 -14.19
N PHE A 67 2.62 -8.47 -13.63
CA PHE A 67 1.35 -8.72 -12.98
C PHE A 67 0.28 -8.56 -14.05
N LEU A 68 -0.31 -9.69 -14.47
CA LEU A 68 -1.42 -9.72 -15.43
C LEU A 68 -2.47 -8.69 -15.00
N PRO A 69 -2.92 -7.79 -15.89
CA PRO A 69 -4.03 -6.90 -15.57
C PRO A 69 -5.25 -7.75 -15.18
N PRO A 70 -5.98 -7.39 -14.11
CA PRO A 70 -7.11 -8.18 -13.64
C PRO A 70 -8.18 -8.25 -14.72
N MET A 71 -8.75 -9.45 -14.92
CA MET A 71 -9.92 -9.65 -15.77
C MET A 71 -11.16 -9.11 -15.03
N VAL A 72 -12.03 -8.45 -15.77
CA VAL A 72 -13.26 -7.84 -15.25
C VAL A 72 -14.48 -8.31 -16.03
N GLN A 73 -15.63 -8.39 -15.38
CA GLN A 73 -16.88 -8.77 -16.03
C GLN A 73 -17.73 -7.53 -16.33
N VAL A 74 -18.10 -7.37 -17.59
CA VAL A 74 -18.95 -6.27 -18.05
C VAL A 74 -20.13 -6.79 -18.86
N VAL A 75 -21.21 -6.01 -18.90
CA VAL A 75 -22.37 -6.29 -19.76
C VAL A 75 -22.36 -5.31 -20.93
N ARG A 76 -22.16 -5.83 -22.13
CA ARG A 76 -22.25 -5.07 -23.39
C ARG A 76 -23.26 -5.73 -24.30
N GLY A 77 -24.21 -4.96 -24.84
CA GLY A 77 -25.24 -5.50 -25.75
C GLY A 77 -26.12 -6.59 -25.13
N GLY A 78 -26.29 -6.58 -23.79
CA GLY A 78 -27.06 -7.59 -23.06
C GLY A 78 -26.32 -8.91 -22.79
N GLN A 79 -25.05 -9.01 -23.16
CA GLN A 79 -24.21 -10.19 -22.90
C GLN A 79 -23.11 -9.87 -21.89
N THR A 80 -22.86 -10.80 -20.97
CA THR A 80 -21.73 -10.70 -20.03
C THR A 80 -20.46 -11.13 -20.72
N LEU A 81 -19.48 -10.22 -20.76
CA LEU A 81 -18.16 -10.41 -21.35
C LEU A 81 -17.09 -10.29 -20.27
N SER A 82 -16.04 -11.08 -20.40
CA SER A 82 -14.84 -10.96 -19.56
C SER A 82 -13.76 -10.23 -20.36
N LEU A 83 -13.35 -9.06 -19.89
CA LEU A 83 -12.39 -8.17 -20.53
C LEU A 83 -11.18 -7.93 -19.64
N LEU A 84 -10.07 -7.51 -20.24
CA LEU A 84 -8.97 -6.93 -19.46
C LEU A 84 -9.40 -5.57 -18.87
N SER A 85 -9.00 -5.26 -17.66
CA SER A 85 -9.34 -3.97 -17.03
C SER A 85 -8.88 -2.75 -17.86
N GLU A 86 -7.87 -2.92 -18.72
CA GLU A 86 -7.36 -1.89 -19.63
C GLU A 86 -8.31 -1.59 -20.80
N GLU A 87 -9.24 -2.50 -21.09
CA GLU A 87 -10.24 -2.36 -22.18
C GLU A 87 -11.55 -1.72 -21.73
N LEU A 88 -11.65 -1.34 -20.44
CA LEU A 88 -12.81 -0.64 -19.89
C LEU A 88 -12.93 0.77 -20.42
N VAL A 89 -14.15 1.14 -20.80
CA VAL A 89 -14.48 2.49 -21.25
C VAL A 89 -15.64 3.08 -20.44
N PRO A 90 -15.71 4.42 -20.31
CA PRO A 90 -16.88 5.05 -19.72
C PRO A 90 -18.17 4.64 -20.45
N GLY A 91 -19.19 4.27 -19.68
CA GLY A 91 -20.46 3.74 -20.16
C GLY A 91 -20.59 2.22 -20.06
N ASP A 92 -19.52 1.48 -19.78
CA ASP A 92 -19.60 0.03 -19.52
C ASP A 92 -20.38 -0.24 -18.23
N LEU A 93 -21.23 -1.26 -18.25
CA LEU A 93 -21.90 -1.79 -17.07
C LEU A 93 -21.02 -2.90 -16.47
N LEU A 94 -20.37 -2.57 -15.36
CA LEU A 94 -19.46 -3.45 -14.62
C LEU A 94 -20.24 -4.29 -13.62
N LEU A 95 -19.91 -5.58 -13.51
CA LEU A 95 -20.40 -6.49 -12.50
C LEU A 95 -19.35 -6.61 -11.40
N LEU A 96 -19.72 -6.26 -10.17
CA LEU A 96 -18.89 -6.34 -8.98
C LEU A 96 -19.35 -7.49 -8.08
N LYS A 97 -18.41 -8.26 -7.58
CA LYS A 97 -18.65 -9.35 -6.63
C LYS A 97 -17.56 -9.37 -5.55
N GLU A 98 -17.85 -10.07 -4.48
CA GLU A 98 -16.92 -10.27 -3.36
C GLU A 98 -15.54 -10.76 -3.85
N GLY A 99 -14.48 -10.12 -3.34
CA GLY A 99 -13.10 -10.38 -3.72
C GLY A 99 -12.60 -9.58 -4.93
N ASP A 100 -13.48 -8.90 -5.67
CA ASP A 100 -13.08 -8.10 -6.82
C ASP A 100 -12.40 -6.80 -6.37
N ARG A 101 -11.35 -6.41 -7.11
CA ARG A 101 -10.80 -5.05 -7.02
C ARG A 101 -11.46 -4.19 -8.08
N VAL A 102 -12.07 -3.09 -7.67
CA VAL A 102 -12.76 -2.15 -8.56
C VAL A 102 -11.74 -1.53 -9.55
N PRO A 103 -11.94 -1.73 -10.88
CA PRO A 103 -10.92 -1.35 -11.88
C PRO A 103 -11.00 0.11 -12.34
N ALA A 104 -12.14 0.77 -12.10
CA ALA A 104 -12.46 2.12 -12.59
C ALA A 104 -13.43 2.80 -11.62
N ASP A 105 -13.57 4.13 -11.69
CA ASP A 105 -14.59 4.81 -10.89
C ASP A 105 -15.96 4.56 -11.51
N THR A 106 -16.87 4.03 -10.69
CA THR A 106 -18.17 3.53 -11.15
C THR A 106 -19.31 4.03 -10.28
N ARG A 107 -20.43 4.40 -10.92
CA ARG A 107 -21.69 4.77 -10.29
C ARG A 107 -22.57 3.54 -10.15
N LEU A 108 -22.94 3.19 -8.94
CA LEU A 108 -23.78 2.03 -8.63
C LEU A 108 -25.21 2.21 -9.16
N VAL A 109 -25.71 1.20 -9.81
CA VAL A 109 -27.08 1.11 -10.34
C VAL A 109 -27.91 0.14 -9.53
N LEU A 110 -27.28 -0.96 -9.09
CA LEU A 110 -27.89 -1.98 -8.27
C LEU A 110 -26.87 -2.48 -7.24
N THR A 111 -27.30 -2.69 -6.01
CA THR A 111 -26.44 -3.23 -4.95
C THR A 111 -27.20 -4.28 -4.13
N GLU A 112 -26.50 -5.35 -3.78
CA GLU A 112 -26.95 -6.38 -2.86
C GLU A 112 -25.91 -6.49 -1.75
N ASP A 113 -26.16 -5.84 -0.63
CA ASP A 113 -25.26 -5.81 0.55
C ASP A 113 -23.79 -5.50 0.19
N LEU A 114 -23.57 -4.58 -0.74
CA LEU A 114 -22.23 -4.26 -1.25
C LEU A 114 -21.43 -3.45 -0.23
N VAL A 115 -20.33 -4.02 0.22
CA VAL A 115 -19.40 -3.40 1.18
C VAL A 115 -18.00 -3.38 0.54
N VAL A 116 -17.35 -2.22 0.58
CA VAL A 116 -16.01 -2.04 0.02
C VAL A 116 -15.02 -1.51 1.05
N ASN A 117 -13.74 -1.79 0.81
CA ASN A 117 -12.64 -1.17 1.54
C ASN A 117 -12.06 -0.03 0.69
N ASN A 118 -12.24 1.20 1.16
CA ASN A 118 -11.77 2.41 0.49
C ASN A 118 -10.36 2.85 0.95
N ALA A 119 -9.65 2.03 1.72
CA ALA A 119 -8.31 2.34 2.22
C ALA A 119 -7.33 2.84 1.15
N PRO A 120 -7.33 2.32 -0.09
CA PRO A 120 -6.44 2.83 -1.15
C PRO A 120 -6.67 4.31 -1.50
N LEU A 121 -7.87 4.84 -1.24
CA LEU A 121 -8.24 6.23 -1.53
C LEU A 121 -8.18 7.12 -0.29
N THR A 122 -8.68 6.63 0.85
CA THR A 122 -8.85 7.41 2.09
C THR A 122 -7.75 7.17 3.12
N GLY A 123 -6.99 6.09 2.98
CA GLY A 123 -6.04 5.61 4.01
C GLY A 123 -6.72 4.90 5.19
N GLU A 124 -8.05 4.90 5.27
CA GLU A 124 -8.80 4.28 6.37
C GLU A 124 -9.35 2.91 5.96
N SER A 125 -9.07 1.89 6.76
CA SER A 125 -9.48 0.50 6.49
C SER A 125 -10.92 0.19 6.94
N LEU A 126 -11.73 1.21 7.27
CA LEU A 126 -13.11 1.01 7.66
C LEU A 126 -13.95 0.56 6.46
N PRO A 127 -14.71 -0.54 6.57
CA PRO A 127 -15.63 -0.97 5.53
C PRO A 127 -16.72 0.07 5.29
N VAL A 128 -16.98 0.38 4.02
CA VAL A 128 -18.02 1.33 3.61
C VAL A 128 -19.14 0.56 2.93
N CYS A 129 -20.36 0.66 3.49
CA CYS A 129 -21.56 0.13 2.84
C CYS A 129 -21.96 1.05 1.68
N LEU A 130 -22.06 0.49 0.49
CA LEU A 130 -22.45 1.20 -0.70
C LEU A 130 -23.92 0.99 -1.04
N THR A 131 -24.55 2.03 -1.59
CA THR A 131 -25.97 2.02 -2.01
C THR A 131 -26.12 2.50 -3.45
N ALA A 132 -27.19 2.10 -4.13
CA ALA A 132 -27.52 2.63 -5.45
C ALA A 132 -28.31 3.96 -5.40
N GLU A 133 -28.78 4.37 -4.23
CA GLU A 133 -29.60 5.57 -4.04
C GLU A 133 -28.81 6.85 -4.35
N PRO A 134 -29.48 7.92 -4.85
CA PRO A 134 -28.86 9.23 -5.04
C PRO A 134 -28.43 9.82 -3.69
N VAL A 135 -27.21 10.34 -3.62
CA VAL A 135 -26.65 10.98 -2.44
C VAL A 135 -26.14 12.36 -2.80
N ASP A 136 -26.49 13.37 -2.00
CA ASP A 136 -25.99 14.75 -2.14
C ASP A 136 -24.80 14.97 -1.20
N ARG A 137 -23.64 14.45 -1.60
CA ARG A 137 -22.35 14.58 -0.88
C ARG A 137 -21.22 14.86 -1.87
N ARG A 138 -20.06 15.25 -1.38
CA ARG A 138 -18.85 15.34 -2.20
C ARG A 138 -18.54 13.98 -2.82
N LEU A 139 -17.97 13.97 -4.02
CA LEU A 139 -17.70 12.76 -4.79
C LEU A 139 -17.00 11.68 -3.95
N VAL A 140 -15.94 12.04 -3.24
CA VAL A 140 -15.12 11.12 -2.43
C VAL A 140 -15.85 10.58 -1.19
N GLU A 141 -16.83 11.33 -0.68
CA GLU A 141 -17.65 10.97 0.48
C GLU A 141 -18.94 10.25 0.09
N SER A 142 -19.16 10.04 -1.21
CA SER A 142 -20.40 9.46 -1.74
C SER A 142 -20.38 7.94 -1.62
N ASN A 143 -21.37 7.38 -0.93
CA ASN A 143 -21.55 5.93 -0.78
C ASN A 143 -22.32 5.27 -1.93
N ASN A 144 -22.54 5.96 -3.04
CA ASN A 144 -23.14 5.42 -4.26
C ASN A 144 -22.14 5.30 -5.42
N ILE A 145 -20.86 5.42 -5.10
CA ILE A 145 -19.73 5.31 -6.03
C ILE A 145 -18.75 4.26 -5.51
N ALA A 146 -18.36 3.34 -6.37
CA ALA A 146 -17.24 2.45 -6.10
C ALA A 146 -16.02 2.98 -6.85
N PHE A 147 -14.95 3.31 -6.10
CA PHE A 147 -13.75 3.94 -6.63
C PHE A 147 -12.72 2.92 -7.09
N ALA A 148 -11.95 3.29 -8.10
CA ALA A 148 -10.83 2.50 -8.60
C ALA A 148 -9.83 2.15 -7.49
N GLY A 149 -9.37 0.90 -7.47
CA GLY A 149 -8.40 0.40 -6.49
C GLY A 149 -9.01 -0.17 -5.21
N CYS A 150 -10.27 0.16 -4.89
CA CYS A 150 -10.97 -0.37 -3.73
C CYS A 150 -11.28 -1.87 -3.87
N LEU A 151 -11.35 -2.58 -2.74
CA LEU A 151 -11.63 -4.01 -2.69
C LEU A 151 -13.08 -4.24 -2.26
N VAL A 152 -13.81 -5.08 -2.98
CA VAL A 152 -15.14 -5.55 -2.57
C VAL A 152 -14.98 -6.59 -1.47
N LEU A 153 -15.43 -6.25 -0.26
CA LEU A 153 -15.33 -7.13 0.92
C LEU A 153 -16.51 -8.10 1.04
N ARG A 154 -17.70 -7.67 0.59
CA ARG A 154 -18.92 -8.43 0.70
C ARG A 154 -19.96 -7.94 -0.31
N GLY A 155 -20.86 -8.84 -0.71
CA GLY A 155 -22.01 -8.54 -1.55
C GLY A 155 -21.70 -8.45 -3.04
N SER A 156 -22.67 -7.96 -3.79
CA SER A 156 -22.57 -7.80 -5.23
C SER A 156 -23.21 -6.50 -5.71
N GLY A 157 -22.84 -6.05 -6.90
CA GLY A 157 -23.42 -4.84 -7.47
C GLY A 157 -23.22 -4.72 -8.97
N GLN A 158 -24.04 -3.87 -9.57
CA GLN A 158 -23.89 -3.42 -10.95
C GLN A 158 -23.60 -1.93 -10.96
N ALA A 159 -22.59 -1.52 -11.71
CA ALA A 159 -22.12 -0.16 -11.71
C ALA A 159 -21.75 0.32 -13.12
N ILE A 160 -22.08 1.55 -13.45
CA ILE A 160 -21.70 2.18 -14.71
C ILE A 160 -20.35 2.87 -14.54
N VAL A 161 -19.39 2.52 -15.39
CA VAL A 161 -18.08 3.16 -15.45
C VAL A 161 -18.24 4.61 -15.92
N PHE A 162 -17.73 5.60 -15.15
CA PHE A 162 -17.72 7.00 -15.57
C PHE A 162 -16.32 7.59 -15.74
N ALA A 163 -15.29 7.03 -15.07
CA ALA A 163 -13.92 7.46 -15.24
C ALA A 163 -12.95 6.27 -15.20
N THR A 164 -11.92 6.29 -16.07
CA THR A 164 -10.92 5.24 -16.22
C THR A 164 -9.50 5.81 -16.17
N GLY A 165 -8.52 5.01 -15.78
CA GLY A 165 -7.09 5.35 -15.78
C GLY A 165 -6.79 6.62 -14.97
N LEU A 166 -6.07 7.56 -15.56
CA LEU A 166 -5.68 8.83 -14.93
C LEU A 166 -6.85 9.77 -14.60
N ARG A 167 -8.05 9.49 -15.10
CA ARG A 167 -9.25 10.29 -14.82
C ARG A 167 -9.99 9.83 -13.57
N THR A 168 -9.64 8.66 -13.02
CA THR A 168 -10.18 8.18 -11.74
C THR A 168 -9.64 9.01 -10.58
N GLU A 169 -10.33 9.04 -9.43
CA GLU A 169 -9.84 9.74 -8.25
C GLU A 169 -8.48 9.19 -7.81
N PHE A 170 -8.31 7.86 -7.81
CA PHE A 170 -7.02 7.22 -7.55
C PHE A 170 -5.97 7.60 -8.61
N GLY A 171 -6.38 7.66 -9.89
CA GLY A 171 -5.51 8.08 -10.99
C GLY A 171 -5.04 9.54 -10.87
N LYS A 172 -5.90 10.44 -10.39
CA LYS A 172 -5.54 11.85 -10.12
C LYS A 172 -4.50 11.94 -8.99
N LEU A 173 -4.65 11.16 -7.92
CA LEU A 173 -3.66 11.07 -6.84
C LEU A 173 -2.33 10.51 -7.37
N ALA A 174 -2.37 9.46 -8.16
CA ALA A 174 -1.20 8.88 -8.80
C ALA A 174 -0.51 9.87 -9.77
N HIS A 175 -1.27 10.67 -10.52
CA HIS A 175 -0.75 11.71 -11.41
C HIS A 175 -0.15 12.87 -10.63
N LEU A 176 -0.75 13.33 -9.54
CA LEU A 176 -0.16 14.32 -8.63
C LEU A 176 1.17 13.84 -8.06
N SER A 177 1.26 12.57 -7.69
CA SER A 177 2.51 11.92 -7.28
C SER A 177 3.55 11.83 -8.41
N GLN A 178 3.12 11.61 -9.67
CA GLN A 178 4.02 11.59 -10.83
C GLN A 178 4.39 13.00 -11.35
N ALA A 179 3.53 13.99 -11.14
CA ALA A 179 3.77 15.40 -11.50
C ALA A 179 4.79 16.09 -10.58
N LEU A 180 5.04 15.55 -9.40
CA LEU A 180 6.28 15.79 -8.66
C LEU A 180 7.41 15.26 -9.57
N ARG A 181 7.93 16.14 -10.40
CA ARG A 181 8.91 15.95 -11.47
C ARG A 181 9.81 14.74 -11.19
N ARG A 182 10.01 13.88 -12.19
CA ARG A 182 11.17 12.99 -12.26
C ARG A 182 12.43 13.85 -12.11
N THR A 183 12.83 14.11 -10.88
CA THR A 183 14.12 14.72 -10.61
C THR A 183 15.15 13.66 -11.02
N SER A 184 16.00 14.01 -11.99
CA SER A 184 17.14 13.16 -12.35
C SER A 184 17.90 12.82 -11.08
N SER A 185 18.30 11.56 -10.93
CA SER A 185 19.03 11.10 -9.75
C SER A 185 20.34 11.86 -9.56
N PRO A 186 20.89 11.97 -8.35
CA PRO A 186 22.17 12.62 -8.10
C PRO A 186 23.29 12.08 -9.00
N LEU A 187 23.35 10.75 -9.16
CA LEU A 187 24.36 10.10 -10.00
C LEU A 187 24.13 10.35 -11.49
N GLU A 188 22.86 10.36 -11.95
CA GLU A 188 22.53 10.71 -13.34
C GLU A 188 22.99 12.14 -13.67
N ARG A 189 22.83 13.09 -12.74
CA ARG A 189 23.37 14.46 -12.89
C ARG A 189 24.88 14.49 -12.92
N GLN A 190 25.54 13.72 -12.04
CA GLN A 190 27.01 13.63 -12.01
C GLN A 190 27.56 13.02 -13.30
N ILE A 191 26.94 11.94 -13.79
CA ILE A 191 27.31 11.31 -15.06
C ILE A 191 27.14 12.30 -16.23
N ALA A 192 25.99 12.99 -16.29
CA ALA A 192 25.76 14.00 -17.33
C ALA A 192 26.78 15.13 -17.27
N HIS A 193 27.15 15.59 -16.08
CA HIS A 193 28.20 16.60 -15.90
C HIS A 193 29.56 16.09 -16.34
N MET A 194 29.93 14.87 -15.96
CA MET A 194 31.19 14.23 -16.35
C MET A 194 31.27 14.03 -17.87
N VAL A 195 30.21 13.53 -18.51
CA VAL A 195 30.15 13.40 -19.98
C VAL A 195 30.31 14.76 -20.66
N ARG A 196 29.60 15.80 -20.17
CA ARG A 196 29.75 17.18 -20.71
C ARG A 196 31.17 17.69 -20.59
N THR A 197 31.82 17.48 -19.44
CA THR A 197 33.21 17.94 -19.22
C THR A 197 34.20 17.20 -20.14
N LEU A 198 34.07 15.87 -20.23
CA LEU A 198 34.90 15.06 -21.13
C LEU A 198 34.69 15.43 -22.60
N THR A 199 33.45 15.68 -23.02
CA THR A 199 33.13 16.15 -24.37
C THR A 199 33.79 17.51 -24.66
N LEU A 200 33.73 18.44 -23.71
CA LEU A 200 34.38 19.76 -23.87
C LEU A 200 35.89 19.62 -24.00
N ILE A 201 36.54 18.78 -23.20
CA ILE A 201 37.97 18.49 -23.29
C ILE A 201 38.30 17.86 -24.65
N ALA A 202 37.52 16.85 -25.08
CA ALA A 202 37.72 16.18 -26.36
C ALA A 202 37.59 17.14 -27.55
N VAL A 203 36.60 18.02 -27.55
CA VAL A 203 36.40 19.04 -28.58
C VAL A 203 37.55 20.04 -28.57
N SER A 204 37.96 20.51 -27.40
CA SER A 204 39.09 21.46 -27.28
C SER A 204 40.38 20.84 -27.77
N LEU A 205 40.66 19.59 -27.43
CA LEU A 205 41.83 18.85 -27.86
C LEU A 205 41.80 18.63 -29.38
N GLY A 206 40.68 18.16 -29.91
CA GLY A 206 40.48 17.95 -31.34
C GLY A 206 40.67 19.24 -32.14
N PHE A 207 40.09 20.35 -31.66
CA PHE A 207 40.26 21.66 -32.29
C PHE A 207 41.72 22.15 -32.25
N SER A 208 42.42 21.96 -31.13
CA SER A 208 43.84 22.33 -31.01
C SER A 208 44.72 21.55 -32.00
N PHE A 209 44.49 20.25 -32.14
CA PHE A 209 45.19 19.42 -33.13
C PHE A 209 44.82 19.80 -34.57
N PHE A 210 43.56 20.15 -34.81
CA PHE A 210 43.14 20.66 -36.12
C PHE A 210 43.89 21.94 -36.49
N LEU A 211 43.97 22.91 -35.57
CA LEU A 211 44.69 24.17 -35.78
C LEU A 211 46.20 23.93 -36.02
N TYR A 212 46.82 23.07 -35.20
CA TYR A 212 48.21 22.69 -35.37
C TYR A 212 48.46 22.04 -36.74
N GLY A 213 47.59 21.14 -37.19
CA GLY A 213 47.68 20.50 -38.49
C GLY A 213 47.55 21.48 -39.66
N MET A 214 46.66 22.47 -39.52
CA MET A 214 46.53 23.58 -40.52
C MET A 214 47.78 24.41 -40.59
N LEU A 215 48.36 24.78 -39.45
CA LEU A 215 49.64 25.55 -39.39
C LEU A 215 50.81 24.75 -39.93
N SER A 216 50.78 23.42 -39.84
CA SER A 216 51.82 22.53 -40.40
C SER A 216 51.65 22.22 -41.88
N GLY A 217 50.71 22.88 -42.59
CA GLY A 217 50.49 22.71 -44.03
C GLY A 217 49.80 21.40 -44.45
N ARG A 218 49.18 20.69 -43.54
CA ARG A 218 48.44 19.45 -43.86
C ARG A 218 47.12 19.79 -44.56
N SER A 219 46.62 18.85 -45.37
CA SER A 219 45.30 18.97 -46.01
C SER A 219 44.19 19.20 -44.99
N LEU A 220 43.29 20.14 -45.29
CA LEU A 220 42.11 20.46 -44.45
C LEU A 220 41.27 19.22 -44.13
N TRP A 221 41.03 18.36 -45.11
CA TRP A 221 40.22 17.16 -44.97
C TRP A 221 40.86 16.14 -44.03
N VAL A 222 42.16 15.91 -44.11
CA VAL A 222 42.90 15.01 -43.22
C VAL A 222 42.84 15.51 -41.78
N ASN A 223 43.02 16.82 -41.56
CA ASN A 223 42.93 17.41 -40.24
C ASN A 223 41.54 17.33 -39.65
N LEU A 224 40.49 17.45 -40.47
CA LEU A 224 39.10 17.38 -40.06
C LEU A 224 38.73 15.94 -39.61
N VAL A 225 39.14 14.93 -40.38
CA VAL A 225 38.96 13.52 -40.02
C VAL A 225 39.71 13.19 -38.72
N PHE A 226 40.94 13.67 -38.57
CA PHE A 226 41.73 13.45 -37.36
C PHE A 226 41.11 14.11 -36.13
N MET A 227 40.64 15.36 -36.27
CA MET A 227 39.87 16.04 -35.20
C MET A 227 38.65 15.25 -34.77
N MET A 228 37.84 14.78 -35.72
CA MET A 228 36.64 13.98 -35.40
C MET A 228 37.01 12.66 -34.74
N GLY A 229 38.08 12.00 -35.17
CA GLY A 229 38.59 10.78 -34.54
C GLY A 229 38.97 11.00 -33.08
N ILE A 230 39.66 12.11 -32.75
CA ILE A 230 40.01 12.48 -31.38
C ILE A 230 38.74 12.71 -30.53
N ILE A 231 37.76 13.43 -31.06
CA ILE A 231 36.50 13.71 -30.33
C ILE A 231 35.78 12.40 -30.02
N VAL A 232 35.59 11.53 -31.02
CA VAL A 232 34.88 10.25 -30.86
C VAL A 232 35.61 9.33 -29.88
N ALA A 233 36.94 9.22 -29.99
CA ALA A 233 37.72 8.31 -29.12
C ALA A 233 37.68 8.69 -27.63
N ASN A 234 37.44 9.96 -27.32
CA ASN A 234 37.45 10.47 -25.93
C ASN A 234 36.05 10.61 -25.28
N VAL A 235 34.98 10.32 -26.01
CA VAL A 235 33.62 10.38 -25.43
C VAL A 235 33.19 8.98 -24.98
N PRO A 236 32.88 8.79 -23.71
CA PRO A 236 32.52 7.47 -23.15
C PRO A 236 31.05 7.11 -23.46
N GLU A 237 30.75 6.68 -24.69
CA GLU A 237 29.39 6.34 -25.13
C GLU A 237 28.77 5.19 -24.37
N GLY A 238 29.57 4.20 -23.90
CA GLY A 238 29.11 3.04 -23.16
C GLY A 238 28.72 3.31 -21.71
N LEU A 239 28.94 4.51 -21.17
CA LEU A 239 28.76 4.79 -19.74
C LEU A 239 27.29 4.74 -19.34
N LEU A 240 26.40 5.42 -20.06
CA LEU A 240 24.97 5.49 -19.74
C LEU A 240 24.25 4.14 -19.90
N PRO A 241 24.43 3.40 -21.00
CA PRO A 241 23.86 2.06 -21.14
C PRO A 241 24.37 1.08 -20.07
N THR A 242 25.67 1.11 -19.74
CA THR A 242 26.24 0.23 -18.70
C THR A 242 25.67 0.55 -17.32
N PHE A 243 25.51 1.83 -17.01
CA PHE A 243 24.86 2.28 -15.77
C PHE A 243 23.41 1.81 -15.68
N THR A 244 22.62 2.01 -16.72
CA THR A 244 21.22 1.54 -16.78
C THR A 244 21.12 0.03 -16.60
N LEU A 245 22.02 -0.74 -17.23
CA LEU A 245 22.10 -2.19 -17.07
C LEU A 245 22.43 -2.59 -15.63
N ALA A 246 23.39 -1.90 -14.98
CA ALA A 246 23.76 -2.17 -13.59
C ALA A 246 22.57 -1.92 -12.64
N LEU A 247 21.82 -0.83 -12.81
CA LEU A 247 20.61 -0.55 -12.04
C LEU A 247 19.51 -1.58 -12.28
N ALA A 248 19.31 -1.99 -13.54
CA ALA A 248 18.34 -3.03 -13.87
C ALA A 248 18.68 -4.38 -13.21
N MET A 249 19.98 -4.73 -13.17
CA MET A 249 20.45 -5.93 -12.45
C MET A 249 20.25 -5.79 -10.93
N GLY A 250 20.47 -4.60 -10.38
CA GLY A 250 20.19 -4.27 -8.96
C GLY A 250 18.70 -4.45 -8.64
N SER A 251 17.83 -3.84 -9.44
CA SER A 251 16.37 -3.97 -9.33
C SER A 251 15.92 -5.45 -9.35
N ARG A 252 16.48 -6.25 -10.28
CA ARG A 252 16.17 -7.69 -10.34
C ARG A 252 16.62 -8.46 -9.11
N ARG A 253 17.75 -8.12 -8.49
CA ARG A 253 18.20 -8.73 -7.22
C ARG A 253 17.26 -8.36 -6.08
N MET A 254 16.78 -7.13 -6.04
CA MET A 254 15.83 -6.65 -5.04
C MET A 254 14.46 -7.34 -5.20
N ALA A 255 13.96 -7.48 -6.43
CA ALA A 255 12.73 -8.20 -6.73
C ALA A 255 12.76 -9.67 -6.24
N ARG A 256 13.92 -10.35 -6.33
CA ARG A 256 14.10 -11.69 -5.77
C ARG A 256 14.05 -11.75 -4.24
N ARG A 257 14.15 -10.62 -3.59
CA ARG A 257 13.98 -10.46 -2.12
C ARG A 257 12.66 -9.79 -1.77
N ASN A 258 11.66 -9.87 -2.67
CA ASN A 258 10.32 -9.29 -2.52
C ASN A 258 10.31 -7.74 -2.40
N VAL A 259 11.36 -7.08 -2.88
CA VAL A 259 11.41 -5.62 -2.95
C VAL A 259 11.16 -5.19 -4.39
N LEU A 260 9.95 -4.69 -4.68
CA LEU A 260 9.55 -4.18 -5.99
C LEU A 260 9.95 -2.70 -6.10
N VAL A 261 10.81 -2.41 -7.06
CA VAL A 261 11.24 -1.04 -7.36
C VAL A 261 10.53 -0.56 -8.61
N THR A 262 9.81 0.53 -8.50
CA THR A 262 8.98 1.09 -9.59
C THR A 262 9.77 1.95 -10.58
N SER A 263 10.96 2.44 -10.20
CA SER A 263 11.84 3.20 -11.07
C SER A 263 13.32 2.84 -10.85
N LEU A 264 14.12 2.87 -11.91
CA LEU A 264 15.56 2.57 -11.81
C LEU A 264 16.32 3.61 -10.99
N SER A 265 15.90 4.87 -11.02
CA SER A 265 16.47 5.94 -10.20
C SER A 265 16.26 5.69 -8.69
N ALA A 266 15.18 5.02 -8.30
CA ALA A 266 14.93 4.64 -6.91
C ALA A 266 15.96 3.63 -6.39
N VAL A 267 16.48 2.72 -7.24
CA VAL A 267 17.53 1.74 -6.85
C VAL A 267 18.79 2.47 -6.38
N GLU A 268 19.16 3.52 -7.08
CA GLU A 268 20.32 4.37 -6.72
C GLU A 268 20.03 5.13 -5.43
N SER A 269 18.88 5.83 -5.38
CA SER A 269 18.52 6.69 -4.25
C SER A 269 18.40 5.91 -2.93
N MET A 270 17.98 4.63 -2.99
CA MET A 270 17.87 3.78 -1.80
C MET A 270 19.21 3.62 -1.05
N GLY A 271 20.34 3.64 -1.74
CA GLY A 271 21.68 3.59 -1.11
C GLY A 271 22.08 4.88 -0.39
N ALA A 272 21.38 6.00 -0.64
CA ALA A 272 21.66 7.32 -0.09
C ALA A 272 20.51 7.84 0.82
N VAL A 273 19.54 6.98 1.17
CA VAL A 273 18.42 7.35 2.02
C VAL A 273 18.91 7.68 3.42
N GLN A 274 18.52 8.85 3.92
CA GLN A 274 18.80 9.32 5.29
C GLN A 274 17.53 9.33 6.14
N VAL A 275 16.35 9.44 5.51
CA VAL A 275 15.06 9.49 6.18
C VAL A 275 14.07 8.57 5.47
N ILE A 276 13.37 7.76 6.22
CA ILE A 276 12.26 6.91 5.75
C ILE A 276 10.97 7.43 6.38
N CYS A 277 10.02 7.83 5.55
CA CYS A 277 8.65 8.09 5.98
C CYS A 277 7.83 6.81 5.77
N THR A 278 7.29 6.24 6.83
CA THR A 278 6.52 5.01 6.79
C THR A 278 5.08 5.24 7.22
N ASP A 279 4.15 4.58 6.56
CA ASP A 279 2.77 4.47 7.03
C ASP A 279 2.69 3.38 8.12
N LYS A 280 1.68 3.50 9.01
CA LYS A 280 1.36 2.50 10.01
C LYS A 280 0.71 1.28 9.38
N THR A 281 -0.46 1.52 8.75
CA THR A 281 -1.40 0.47 8.33
C THR A 281 -0.91 -0.27 7.10
N GLY A 282 -0.82 -1.60 7.19
CA GLY A 282 -0.35 -2.46 6.09
C GLY A 282 1.16 -2.40 5.82
N THR A 283 1.90 -1.46 6.45
CA THR A 283 3.36 -1.36 6.39
C THR A 283 4.00 -1.87 7.67
N LEU A 284 3.82 -1.18 8.78
CA LEU A 284 4.29 -1.65 10.10
C LEU A 284 3.38 -2.73 10.68
N THR A 285 2.12 -2.74 10.27
CA THR A 285 1.09 -3.68 10.73
C THR A 285 0.62 -4.58 9.59
N HIS A 286 -0.16 -5.61 9.92
CA HIS A 286 -0.68 -6.59 8.95
C HIS A 286 -1.84 -6.07 8.11
N ASN A 287 -2.47 -4.94 8.48
CA ASN A 287 -3.75 -4.47 7.95
C ASN A 287 -4.87 -5.50 8.12
N GLN A 288 -4.86 -6.20 9.23
CA GLN A 288 -5.85 -7.19 9.62
C GLN A 288 -6.18 -7.00 11.08
N LEU A 289 -7.47 -6.85 11.41
CA LEU A 289 -7.89 -6.77 12.79
C LEU A 289 -7.66 -8.11 13.48
N ALA A 290 -7.16 -8.06 14.70
CA ALA A 290 -6.99 -9.23 15.55
C ALA A 290 -7.46 -8.95 16.97
N VAL A 291 -8.13 -9.91 17.59
CA VAL A 291 -8.43 -9.87 19.02
C VAL A 291 -7.18 -10.31 19.77
N THR A 292 -6.48 -9.36 20.37
CA THR A 292 -5.20 -9.61 21.06
C THR A 292 -5.33 -9.60 22.57
N ARG A 293 -6.39 -8.97 23.12
CA ARG A 293 -6.67 -8.89 24.55
C ARG A 293 -8.08 -9.40 24.88
N LEU A 294 -8.19 -10.19 25.94
CA LEU A 294 -9.42 -10.72 26.49
C LEU A 294 -9.44 -10.41 27.98
N VAL A 295 -10.25 -9.42 28.38
CA VAL A 295 -10.17 -8.87 29.75
C VAL A 295 -11.55 -8.99 30.43
N PRO A 296 -11.62 -9.57 31.66
CA PRO A 296 -12.84 -9.61 32.42
C PRO A 296 -13.29 -8.20 32.84
N ALA A 297 -14.59 -8.05 33.03
CA ALA A 297 -15.14 -6.80 33.51
C ALA A 297 -14.64 -6.50 34.95
N GLY A 298 -13.97 -5.35 35.13
CA GLY A 298 -13.46 -4.93 36.43
C GLY A 298 -12.10 -5.52 36.84
N ALA A 299 -11.37 -6.12 35.91
CA ALA A 299 -9.97 -6.54 36.11
C ALA A 299 -9.01 -5.71 35.27
N GLU A 300 -7.77 -5.56 35.73
CA GLU A 300 -6.70 -4.89 34.99
C GLU A 300 -5.90 -5.86 34.10
N SER A 301 -6.02 -7.17 34.35
CA SER A 301 -5.31 -8.24 33.65
C SER A 301 -6.25 -9.11 32.83
N GLU A 302 -5.69 -9.80 31.83
CA GLU A 302 -6.41 -10.77 31.03
C GLU A 302 -6.92 -11.96 31.84
N PHE A 303 -7.94 -12.66 31.31
CA PHE A 303 -8.36 -13.94 31.87
C PHE A 303 -7.21 -14.93 31.97
N ASN A 304 -6.99 -15.50 33.12
CA ASN A 304 -5.97 -16.52 33.35
C ASN A 304 -6.41 -17.89 32.80
N ASP A 305 -7.70 -18.21 32.89
CA ASP A 305 -8.25 -19.50 32.45
C ASP A 305 -8.61 -19.48 30.97
N GLN A 306 -8.14 -20.49 30.23
CA GLN A 306 -8.48 -20.71 28.84
C GLN A 306 -10.00 -20.92 28.63
N LYS A 307 -10.69 -21.54 29.60
CA LYS A 307 -12.12 -21.77 29.50
C LYS A 307 -12.91 -20.47 29.52
N GLU A 308 -12.51 -19.52 30.37
CA GLU A 308 -13.16 -18.21 30.47
C GLU A 308 -12.89 -17.39 29.17
N ARG A 309 -11.65 -17.42 28.65
CA ARG A 309 -11.32 -16.78 27.36
C ARG A 309 -12.15 -17.35 26.21
N THR A 310 -12.25 -18.67 26.15
CA THR A 310 -13.05 -19.35 25.12
C THR A 310 -14.50 -18.94 25.22
N ARG A 311 -15.08 -18.92 26.43
CA ARG A 311 -16.46 -18.53 26.67
C ARG A 311 -16.77 -17.10 26.25
N LEU A 312 -15.90 -16.15 26.57
CA LEU A 312 -16.04 -14.75 26.11
C LEU A 312 -16.09 -14.66 24.59
N LEU A 313 -15.21 -15.40 23.91
CA LEU A 313 -15.17 -15.45 22.44
C LEU A 313 -16.40 -16.13 21.84
N GLU A 314 -16.90 -17.20 22.47
CA GLU A 314 -18.15 -17.89 22.06
C GLU A 314 -19.36 -16.96 22.17
N LEU A 315 -19.47 -16.19 23.26
CA LEU A 315 -20.48 -15.16 23.43
C LEU A 315 -20.39 -14.08 22.36
N ALA A 316 -19.19 -13.59 22.09
CA ALA A 316 -18.96 -12.60 21.05
C ALA A 316 -19.30 -13.14 19.65
N LEU A 317 -19.02 -14.42 19.39
CA LEU A 317 -19.34 -15.08 18.13
C LEU A 317 -20.84 -15.27 17.92
N CYS A 318 -21.65 -15.49 18.98
CA CYS A 318 -23.10 -15.51 18.88
C CYS A 318 -23.67 -14.20 18.29
N ALA A 319 -23.02 -13.07 18.58
CA ALA A 319 -23.36 -11.76 18.04
C ALA A 319 -22.60 -11.42 16.73
N SER A 320 -22.02 -12.41 16.06
CA SER A 320 -21.19 -12.25 14.84
C SER A 320 -21.79 -13.01 13.67
N GLN A 321 -21.55 -12.51 12.45
CA GLN A 321 -21.93 -13.19 11.23
C GLN A 321 -20.70 -13.51 10.39
N VAL A 322 -20.29 -14.78 10.42
CA VAL A 322 -19.11 -15.27 9.70
C VAL A 322 -19.48 -16.48 8.84
N ARG A 323 -18.93 -16.58 7.65
CA ARG A 323 -19.06 -17.74 6.75
C ARG A 323 -17.72 -18.40 6.56
N LYS A 324 -17.68 -19.73 6.60
CA LYS A 324 -16.49 -20.51 6.25
C LYS A 324 -16.34 -20.56 4.73
N THR A 325 -15.13 -20.28 4.23
CA THR A 325 -14.75 -20.36 2.81
C THR A 325 -13.57 -21.31 2.65
N ASP A 326 -13.23 -21.69 1.41
CA ASP A 326 -12.08 -22.57 1.12
C ASP A 326 -10.73 -21.99 1.58
N GLY A 327 -10.63 -20.67 1.77
CA GLY A 327 -9.42 -19.97 2.19
C GLY A 327 -9.42 -19.44 3.63
N GLY A 328 -10.46 -19.75 4.44
CA GLY A 328 -10.57 -19.22 5.82
C GLY A 328 -11.99 -18.81 6.18
N TYR A 329 -12.14 -17.63 6.75
CA TYR A 329 -13.43 -17.07 7.16
C TYR A 329 -13.71 -15.76 6.41
N SER A 330 -14.97 -15.51 6.06
CA SER A 330 -15.46 -14.29 5.40
C SER A 330 -16.57 -13.65 6.21
N GLY A 331 -16.57 -12.32 6.32
CA GLY A 331 -17.52 -11.54 7.08
C GLY A 331 -16.99 -10.15 7.41
N ASP A 332 -17.62 -9.47 8.38
CA ASP A 332 -17.06 -8.24 8.92
C ASP A 332 -15.67 -8.50 9.52
N PRO A 333 -14.65 -7.64 9.28
CA PRO A 333 -13.28 -7.86 9.78
C PRO A 333 -13.20 -8.10 11.29
N LEU A 334 -14.06 -7.46 12.07
CA LEU A 334 -14.16 -7.68 13.52
C LEU A 334 -14.65 -9.11 13.84
N ASP A 335 -15.66 -9.56 13.11
CA ASP A 335 -16.24 -10.89 13.28
C ASP A 335 -15.26 -11.99 12.90
N VAL A 336 -14.52 -11.76 11.81
CA VAL A 336 -13.44 -12.66 11.38
C VAL A 336 -12.34 -12.72 12.44
N ALA A 337 -11.93 -11.58 13.01
CA ALA A 337 -10.93 -11.56 14.09
C ALA A 337 -11.37 -12.36 15.33
N ILE A 338 -12.66 -12.31 15.68
CA ILE A 338 -13.22 -13.06 16.81
C ILE A 338 -13.15 -14.58 16.55
N ILE A 339 -13.59 -15.05 15.36
CA ILE A 339 -13.56 -16.48 15.03
C ILE A 339 -12.13 -17.02 14.93
N GLU A 340 -11.20 -16.27 14.33
CA GLU A 340 -9.79 -16.66 14.22
C GLU A 340 -9.14 -16.79 15.61
N ARG A 341 -9.44 -15.86 16.51
CA ARG A 341 -8.96 -15.95 17.90
C ARG A 341 -9.56 -17.16 18.61
N LEU A 342 -10.85 -17.44 18.44
CA LEU A 342 -11.51 -18.59 19.03
C LEU A 342 -10.92 -19.91 18.53
N VAL A 343 -10.63 -20.03 17.23
CA VAL A 343 -9.95 -21.19 16.64
C VAL A 343 -8.58 -21.41 17.27
N THR A 344 -7.84 -20.31 17.48
CA THR A 344 -6.51 -20.36 18.11
C THR A 344 -6.57 -20.80 19.56
N GLU A 345 -7.55 -20.31 20.35
CA GLU A 345 -7.71 -20.65 21.77
C GLU A 345 -8.30 -22.06 21.99
N ALA A 346 -9.33 -22.43 21.24
CA ALA A 346 -10.11 -23.65 21.49
C ALA A 346 -9.76 -24.83 20.58
N GLY A 347 -9.05 -24.59 19.46
CA GLY A 347 -8.74 -25.62 18.46
C GLY A 347 -9.97 -26.19 17.72
N ARG A 348 -11.16 -25.63 17.91
CA ARG A 348 -12.44 -26.14 17.41
C ARG A 348 -13.34 -25.00 16.96
N ALA A 349 -13.41 -24.71 15.67
CA ALA A 349 -14.40 -23.80 15.10
C ALA A 349 -15.68 -24.49 14.62
N GLU A 350 -15.68 -25.81 14.47
CA GLU A 350 -16.71 -26.53 13.72
C GLU A 350 -18.04 -26.73 14.45
N GLN A 351 -18.11 -26.53 15.76
CA GLN A 351 -19.30 -26.80 16.57
C GLN A 351 -20.18 -25.58 16.87
N ILE A 352 -19.79 -24.36 16.51
CA ILE A 352 -20.47 -23.13 16.97
C ILE A 352 -21.40 -22.53 15.91
N GLN A 353 -21.28 -22.91 14.65
CA GLN A 353 -22.28 -22.58 13.62
C GLN A 353 -23.39 -23.65 13.59
N SER A 354 -24.26 -23.64 14.56
CA SER A 354 -25.48 -24.48 14.53
C SER A 354 -26.58 -23.77 13.70
N ASP A 355 -27.16 -24.50 12.78
CA ASP A 355 -28.41 -24.14 12.08
C ASP A 355 -29.44 -23.56 13.04
N GLY A 356 -29.96 -22.37 12.73
CA GLY A 356 -31.09 -21.77 13.46
C GLY A 356 -30.76 -20.57 14.37
N GLN A 357 -29.56 -20.06 14.34
CA GLN A 357 -29.19 -18.84 15.09
C GLN A 357 -29.79 -17.59 14.42
N ARG A 358 -30.56 -16.81 15.20
CA ARG A 358 -31.06 -15.52 14.76
C ARG A 358 -30.00 -14.45 15.05
N HIS A 359 -29.54 -13.75 14.03
CA HIS A 359 -28.55 -12.70 14.12
C HIS A 359 -29.19 -11.33 13.86
N PHE A 360 -28.77 -10.32 14.61
CA PHE A 360 -29.10 -8.91 14.45
C PHE A 360 -27.83 -8.18 14.07
N PRO A 361 -27.70 -7.75 12.80
CA PRO A 361 -26.47 -7.15 12.28
C PRO A 361 -26.11 -5.87 13.03
N PHE A 362 -24.86 -5.41 12.84
CA PHE A 362 -24.39 -4.18 13.46
C PHE A 362 -25.23 -2.99 12.99
N ASP A 363 -25.79 -2.28 13.94
CA ASP A 363 -26.55 -1.06 13.75
C ASP A 363 -25.64 0.14 14.11
N VAL A 364 -25.44 1.05 13.16
CA VAL A 364 -24.55 2.21 13.33
C VAL A 364 -25.07 3.19 14.38
N ASP A 365 -26.39 3.37 14.46
CA ASP A 365 -27.01 4.28 15.43
C ASP A 365 -27.00 3.68 16.84
N LYS A 366 -27.24 2.37 16.94
CA LYS A 366 -27.18 1.63 18.19
C LYS A 366 -25.77 1.25 18.62
N LYS A 367 -24.78 1.31 17.70
CA LYS A 367 -23.37 0.95 17.92
C LYS A 367 -23.15 -0.45 18.50
N ARG A 368 -23.99 -1.44 18.14
CA ARG A 368 -23.95 -2.81 18.63
C ARG A 368 -24.54 -3.80 17.64
N ALA A 369 -24.13 -5.04 17.76
CA ALA A 369 -24.70 -6.20 17.10
C ALA A 369 -25.14 -7.22 18.15
N ALA A 370 -26.10 -8.08 17.83
CA ALA A 370 -26.59 -9.08 18.76
C ALA A 370 -26.91 -10.39 18.04
N GLY A 371 -27.06 -11.47 18.80
CA GLY A 371 -27.50 -12.76 18.26
C GLY A 371 -27.95 -13.75 19.34
N LEU A 372 -28.73 -14.71 18.89
CA LEU A 372 -29.15 -15.87 19.68
C LEU A 372 -28.23 -17.05 19.36
N GLY A 373 -27.76 -17.75 20.37
CA GLY A 373 -26.87 -18.90 20.20
C GLY A 373 -26.86 -19.81 21.38
N THR A 374 -26.06 -20.88 21.31
CA THR A 374 -25.86 -21.82 22.42
C THR A 374 -24.41 -21.79 22.85
N VAL A 375 -24.14 -21.42 24.10
CA VAL A 375 -22.78 -21.38 24.69
C VAL A 375 -22.79 -22.31 25.90
N ALA A 376 -21.85 -23.23 25.97
CA ALA A 376 -21.71 -24.23 27.01
C ALA A 376 -23.04 -25.03 27.28
N GLY A 377 -23.85 -25.28 26.25
CA GLY A 377 -25.10 -25.99 26.34
C GLY A 377 -26.30 -25.16 26.80
N GLN A 378 -26.12 -23.86 27.06
CA GLN A 378 -27.19 -22.93 27.44
C GLN A 378 -27.56 -22.04 26.29
N GLN A 379 -28.84 -21.77 26.06
CA GLN A 379 -29.30 -20.78 25.12
C GLN A 379 -29.05 -19.38 25.69
N VAL A 380 -28.39 -18.53 24.88
CA VAL A 380 -28.04 -17.17 25.27
C VAL A 380 -28.43 -16.18 24.16
N PHE A 381 -28.80 -14.99 24.57
CA PHE A 381 -28.83 -13.82 23.73
C PHE A 381 -27.55 -13.01 24.05
N ALA A 382 -26.68 -12.86 23.09
CA ALA A 382 -25.42 -12.15 23.25
C ALA A 382 -25.44 -10.84 22.47
N VAL A 383 -24.79 -9.82 23.02
CA VAL A 383 -24.64 -8.48 22.44
C VAL A 383 -23.16 -8.09 22.48
N LYS A 384 -22.63 -7.57 21.38
CA LYS A 384 -21.31 -6.96 21.33
C LYS A 384 -21.39 -5.54 20.78
N GLY A 385 -20.61 -4.61 21.30
CA GLY A 385 -20.64 -3.24 20.83
C GLY A 385 -19.83 -2.27 21.68
N ALA A 386 -20.07 -0.98 21.44
CA ALA A 386 -19.44 0.08 22.19
C ALA A 386 -19.92 0.07 23.66
N TRP A 387 -19.01 0.39 24.58
CA TRP A 387 -19.31 0.43 26.01
C TRP A 387 -20.53 1.31 26.33
N GLU A 388 -20.59 2.51 25.74
CA GLU A 388 -21.67 3.48 25.96
C GLU A 388 -23.04 2.93 25.53
N ALA A 389 -23.04 2.03 24.53
CA ALA A 389 -24.26 1.43 24.02
C ALA A 389 -24.74 0.24 24.85
N ILE A 390 -23.83 -0.48 25.51
CA ILE A 390 -24.13 -1.68 26.30
C ILE A 390 -24.40 -1.34 27.77
N ARG A 391 -23.65 -0.40 28.34
CA ARG A 391 -23.76 0.01 29.76
C ARG A 391 -25.19 0.23 30.27
N PRO A 392 -26.11 0.92 29.55
CA PRO A 392 -27.45 1.19 30.03
C PRO A 392 -28.36 -0.06 30.18
N MET A 393 -27.97 -1.17 29.56
CA MET A 393 -28.74 -2.42 29.53
C MET A 393 -28.29 -3.45 30.56
N LEU A 394 -27.22 -3.14 31.31
CA LEU A 394 -26.60 -4.06 32.25
C LEU A 394 -27.35 -4.12 33.58
N THR A 395 -27.55 -5.33 34.08
CA THR A 395 -28.04 -5.61 35.43
C THR A 395 -27.05 -6.45 36.25
N GLY A 396 -26.06 -7.04 35.59
CA GLY A 396 -25.00 -7.84 36.22
C GLY A 396 -23.67 -7.69 35.55
N ILE A 397 -22.60 -7.98 36.29
CA ILE A 397 -21.21 -8.05 35.81
C ILE A 397 -20.66 -9.40 36.27
N GLU A 398 -20.10 -10.16 35.34
CA GLU A 398 -19.44 -11.43 35.61
C GLU A 398 -18.06 -11.19 36.23
N CYS A 399 -17.81 -11.77 37.37
CA CYS A 399 -16.53 -11.72 38.06
C CYS A 399 -16.07 -13.16 38.26
N GLY A 400 -15.21 -13.69 37.42
CA GLY A 400 -14.65 -15.05 37.51
C GLY A 400 -15.41 -16.09 38.34
N ASP A 401 -15.20 -17.37 38.16
CA ASP A 401 -15.86 -18.45 38.94
C ASP A 401 -17.40 -18.50 38.87
N ASP A 402 -17.99 -18.15 37.69
CA ASP A 402 -19.47 -18.15 37.45
C ASP A 402 -20.26 -17.25 38.44
N THR A 403 -19.63 -16.31 39.12
CA THR A 403 -20.30 -15.36 40.02
C THR A 403 -20.69 -14.07 39.28
N THR A 404 -21.97 -13.71 39.35
CA THR A 404 -22.48 -12.45 38.80
C THR A 404 -22.76 -11.48 39.93
N LEU A 405 -22.11 -10.31 39.90
CA LEU A 405 -22.42 -9.22 40.81
C LEU A 405 -23.53 -8.34 40.23
N ALA A 406 -24.44 -7.89 41.06
CA ALA A 406 -25.45 -6.91 40.66
C ALA A 406 -24.75 -5.58 40.29
N VAL A 407 -25.29 -4.90 39.30
CA VAL A 407 -24.76 -3.60 38.84
C VAL A 407 -25.01 -2.54 39.93
N ASP A 408 -23.94 -1.95 40.43
CA ASP A 408 -23.94 -0.72 41.22
C ASP A 408 -22.95 0.29 40.61
N GLN A 409 -22.92 1.50 41.14
CA GLN A 409 -22.02 2.54 40.61
C GLN A 409 -20.55 2.12 40.70
N ARG A 410 -20.13 1.39 41.73
CA ARG A 410 -18.75 0.96 41.93
C ARG A 410 -18.32 -0.10 40.91
N THR A 411 -19.19 -1.04 40.60
CA THR A 411 -18.92 -2.09 39.62
C THR A 411 -18.91 -1.52 38.21
N LEU A 412 -19.76 -0.53 37.91
CA LEU A 412 -19.72 0.19 36.62
C LEU A 412 -18.45 1.03 36.46
N ASP A 413 -18.07 1.79 37.49
CA ASP A 413 -16.85 2.62 37.47
C ASP A 413 -15.60 1.75 37.29
N ARG A 414 -15.57 0.55 37.88
CA ARG A 414 -14.47 -0.41 37.70
C ARG A 414 -14.44 -0.96 36.27
N ALA A 415 -15.57 -1.35 35.70
CA ALA A 415 -15.65 -1.82 34.32
C ALA A 415 -15.25 -0.71 33.33
N GLU A 416 -15.69 0.51 33.58
CA GLU A 416 -15.31 1.69 32.77
C GLU A 416 -13.82 1.98 32.87
N GLY A 417 -13.21 1.87 34.07
CA GLY A 417 -11.77 1.97 34.27
C GLY A 417 -11.00 0.94 33.46
N THR A 418 -11.45 -0.32 33.43
CA THR A 418 -10.87 -1.38 32.58
C THR A 418 -10.94 -1.01 31.10
N MET A 419 -12.09 -0.53 30.64
CA MET A 419 -12.28 -0.10 29.25
C MET A 419 -11.36 1.06 28.89
N ILE A 420 -11.28 2.09 29.75
CA ILE A 420 -10.39 3.26 29.54
C ILE A 420 -8.93 2.83 29.49
N THR A 421 -8.50 1.93 30.37
CA THR A 421 -7.13 1.42 30.41
C THR A 421 -6.78 0.70 29.09
N LEU A 422 -7.68 -0.15 28.59
CA LEU A 422 -7.50 -0.80 27.29
C LEU A 422 -7.46 0.21 26.15
N ALA A 423 -8.37 1.18 26.13
CA ALA A 423 -8.44 2.19 25.09
C ALA A 423 -7.18 3.09 25.09
N SER A 424 -6.69 3.49 26.27
CA SER A 424 -5.48 4.33 26.39
C SER A 424 -4.21 3.61 25.93
N THR A 425 -4.21 2.27 25.94
CA THR A 425 -3.11 1.47 25.39
C THR A 425 -3.25 1.21 23.88
N GLY A 426 -4.18 1.89 23.21
CA GLY A 426 -4.32 1.89 21.75
C GLY A 426 -5.21 0.77 21.18
N PHE A 427 -5.92 0.03 22.03
CA PHE A 427 -6.87 -0.97 21.55
C PHE A 427 -8.24 -0.37 21.21
N ARG A 428 -8.84 -0.87 20.14
CA ARG A 428 -10.28 -0.72 19.94
C ARG A 428 -10.99 -1.68 20.89
N VAL A 429 -11.78 -1.14 21.82
CA VAL A 429 -12.44 -1.94 22.85
C VAL A 429 -13.87 -2.27 22.45
N VAL A 430 -14.24 -3.54 22.54
CA VAL A 430 -15.61 -4.03 22.32
C VAL A 430 -16.08 -4.73 23.57
N ALA A 431 -17.17 -4.24 24.15
CA ALA A 431 -17.84 -4.88 25.28
C ALA A 431 -18.69 -6.04 24.79
N VAL A 432 -18.71 -7.14 25.55
CA VAL A 432 -19.52 -8.33 25.30
C VAL A 432 -20.41 -8.59 26.51
N ALA A 433 -21.71 -8.61 26.28
CA ALA A 433 -22.70 -8.89 27.29
C ALA A 433 -23.68 -9.98 26.83
N TYR A 434 -24.33 -10.64 27.76
CA TYR A 434 -25.25 -11.73 27.44
C TYR A 434 -26.40 -11.80 28.43
N ARG A 435 -27.41 -12.55 28.03
CA ARG A 435 -28.54 -12.96 28.89
C ARG A 435 -28.88 -14.42 28.61
N SER A 436 -29.08 -15.24 29.65
CA SER A 436 -29.57 -16.60 29.51
C SER A 436 -31.04 -16.61 29.13
N ILE A 437 -31.45 -17.55 28.27
CA ILE A 437 -32.81 -17.69 27.78
C ILE A 437 -33.32 -19.07 28.17
N GLU A 438 -34.40 -19.12 28.98
CA GLU A 438 -34.93 -20.35 29.55
C GLU A 438 -35.78 -21.19 28.59
N SER A 439 -36.18 -20.69 27.40
CA SER A 439 -37.07 -21.44 26.51
C SER A 439 -36.97 -21.07 25.04
N ALA A 440 -37.09 -22.09 24.17
CA ALA A 440 -37.13 -21.97 22.71
C ALA A 440 -38.29 -21.12 22.14
N SER A 441 -39.25 -20.71 22.99
CA SER A 441 -40.41 -19.88 22.61
C SER A 441 -40.05 -18.40 22.30
N ASN A 442 -38.83 -17.98 22.58
CA ASN A 442 -38.36 -16.57 22.43
C ASN A 442 -37.95 -16.19 21.00
N LEU A 443 -38.15 -17.05 20.01
CA LEU A 443 -37.84 -16.82 18.60
C LEU A 443 -38.65 -15.66 17.95
N HIS A 444 -39.71 -15.19 18.60
CA HIS A 444 -40.58 -14.12 18.10
C HIS A 444 -40.34 -12.72 18.72
N TYR A 445 -39.44 -12.62 19.71
CA TYR A 445 -39.15 -11.31 20.32
C TYR A 445 -38.35 -10.41 19.40
N SER A 446 -38.64 -9.09 19.44
CA SER A 446 -37.85 -8.08 18.80
C SER A 446 -36.48 -7.92 19.51
N GLN A 447 -35.49 -7.40 18.82
CA GLN A 447 -34.18 -7.12 19.40
C GLN A 447 -34.31 -6.28 20.68
N ASP A 448 -35.10 -5.21 20.65
CA ASP A 448 -35.31 -4.30 21.80
C ASP A 448 -35.94 -4.96 23.03
N GLN A 449 -36.67 -6.06 22.85
CA GLN A 449 -37.24 -6.84 23.96
C GLN A 449 -36.19 -7.74 24.60
N LEU A 450 -35.22 -8.23 23.83
CA LEU A 450 -34.15 -9.10 24.29
C LEU A 450 -32.98 -8.31 24.89
N GLU A 451 -32.77 -7.08 24.47
CA GLU A 451 -31.71 -6.16 24.94
C GLU A 451 -32.02 -5.56 26.32
N ARG A 452 -32.40 -6.40 27.27
CA ARG A 452 -32.69 -6.01 28.68
C ARG A 452 -32.06 -7.02 29.63
N GLU A 453 -31.68 -6.54 30.81
CA GLU A 453 -31.18 -7.40 31.89
C GLU A 453 -29.94 -8.19 31.44
N LEU A 454 -29.00 -7.51 30.77
CA LEU A 454 -27.77 -8.12 30.30
C LEU A 454 -26.72 -8.23 31.42
N VAL A 455 -25.90 -9.26 31.35
CA VAL A 455 -24.72 -9.48 32.18
C VAL A 455 -23.47 -9.19 31.33
N LEU A 456 -22.60 -8.29 31.78
CA LEU A 456 -21.33 -8.02 31.14
C LEU A 456 -20.37 -9.19 31.37
N ALA A 457 -19.93 -9.84 30.30
CA ALA A 457 -18.94 -10.91 30.35
C ALA A 457 -17.48 -10.41 30.35
N GLY A 458 -17.23 -9.35 29.61
CA GLY A 458 -15.88 -8.79 29.51
C GLY A 458 -15.68 -7.89 28.30
N PHE A 459 -14.40 -7.60 28.04
CA PHE A 459 -13.97 -6.73 26.93
C PHE A 459 -13.03 -7.47 25.99
N LEU A 460 -13.17 -7.20 24.70
CA LEU A 460 -12.23 -7.58 23.65
C LEU A 460 -11.39 -6.36 23.30
N GLY A 461 -10.07 -6.49 23.42
CA GLY A 461 -9.11 -5.52 22.89
C GLY A 461 -8.66 -5.93 21.50
N ILE A 462 -8.96 -5.08 20.53
CA ILE A 462 -8.75 -5.35 19.10
C ILE A 462 -7.76 -4.35 18.57
N GLU A 463 -6.79 -4.84 17.82
CA GLU A 463 -5.80 -4.01 17.15
C GLU A 463 -5.44 -4.60 15.79
N ASP A 464 -4.73 -3.82 14.97
CA ASP A 464 -4.00 -4.30 13.82
C ASP A 464 -2.57 -4.63 14.29
N PRO A 465 -2.17 -5.90 14.38
CA PRO A 465 -0.92 -6.30 15.02
C PRO A 465 0.30 -5.85 14.21
N ILE A 466 1.35 -5.46 14.93
CA ILE A 466 2.65 -5.12 14.37
C ILE A 466 3.29 -6.39 13.77
N ARG A 467 3.87 -6.26 12.57
CA ARG A 467 4.60 -7.36 11.93
C ARG A 467 5.83 -7.74 12.75
N GLN A 468 6.10 -9.03 12.86
CA GLN A 468 7.19 -9.55 13.69
C GLN A 468 8.58 -9.07 13.26
N GLU A 469 8.76 -8.80 11.96
CA GLU A 469 10.02 -8.33 11.39
C GLU A 469 10.31 -6.84 11.61
N VAL A 470 9.30 -6.03 11.95
CA VAL A 470 9.40 -4.56 12.03
C VAL A 470 10.40 -4.10 13.09
N PRO A 471 10.40 -4.59 14.34
CA PRO A 471 11.37 -4.13 15.35
C PRO A 471 12.83 -4.33 14.91
N ALA A 472 13.13 -5.49 14.29
CA ALA A 472 14.48 -5.78 13.79
C ALA A 472 14.86 -4.90 12.60
N ALA A 473 13.89 -4.61 11.71
CA ALA A 473 14.09 -3.71 10.57
C ALA A 473 14.37 -2.27 11.03
N LEU A 474 13.61 -1.74 12.01
CA LEU A 474 13.81 -0.42 12.59
C LEU A 474 15.18 -0.31 13.29
N ALA A 475 15.56 -1.32 14.07
CA ALA A 475 16.88 -1.37 14.69
C ALA A 475 18.01 -1.33 13.65
N SER A 476 17.82 -2.00 12.49
CA SER A 476 18.78 -1.97 11.40
C SER A 476 18.86 -0.60 10.73
N CYS A 477 17.74 0.10 10.57
CA CYS A 477 17.70 1.47 10.06
C CYS A 477 18.44 2.43 11.01
N HIS A 478 18.17 2.35 12.30
CA HIS A 478 18.85 3.17 13.32
C HIS A 478 20.36 2.90 13.33
N ALA A 479 20.78 1.63 13.27
CA ALA A 479 22.20 1.25 13.20
C ALA A 479 22.90 1.77 11.94
N ALA A 480 22.16 1.93 10.85
CA ALA A 480 22.65 2.53 9.61
C ALA A 480 22.62 4.07 9.61
N GLY A 481 22.16 4.71 10.69
CA GLY A 481 22.00 6.17 10.78
C GLY A 481 20.83 6.71 9.96
N VAL A 482 19.87 5.86 9.60
CA VAL A 482 18.67 6.24 8.86
C VAL A 482 17.56 6.59 9.86
N LYS A 483 17.05 7.82 9.78
CA LYS A 483 15.91 8.27 10.59
C LYS A 483 14.61 7.70 10.02
N VAL A 484 13.74 7.18 10.89
CA VAL A 484 12.42 6.68 10.47
C VAL A 484 11.34 7.56 11.10
N LEU A 485 10.40 8.03 10.29
CA LEU A 485 9.24 8.84 10.69
C LEU A 485 7.96 8.06 10.42
N LEU A 486 7.12 7.92 11.43
CA LEU A 486 5.80 7.35 11.29
C LEU A 486 4.80 8.43 10.86
N ILE A 487 4.12 8.20 9.73
CA ILE A 487 3.03 9.06 9.23
C ILE A 487 1.75 8.25 9.25
N THR A 488 0.74 8.72 9.97
CA THR A 488 -0.53 8.00 10.12
C THR A 488 -1.69 8.99 10.32
N GLY A 489 -2.90 8.58 9.92
CA GLY A 489 -4.15 9.28 10.24
C GLY A 489 -4.74 8.93 11.61
N ASP A 490 -4.07 8.07 12.39
CA ASP A 490 -4.55 7.64 13.71
C ASP A 490 -4.48 8.77 14.75
N HIS A 491 -5.23 8.56 15.84
CA HIS A 491 -5.11 9.43 17.01
C HIS A 491 -3.66 9.42 17.58
N PRO A 492 -3.13 10.56 18.07
CA PRO A 492 -1.77 10.67 18.59
C PRO A 492 -1.38 9.58 19.59
N ASP A 493 -2.26 9.23 20.53
CA ASP A 493 -1.97 8.21 21.55
C ASP A 493 -1.81 6.82 20.94
N THR A 494 -2.60 6.48 19.90
CA THR A 494 -2.47 5.22 19.16
C THR A 494 -1.15 5.17 18.40
N ALA A 495 -0.77 6.28 17.76
CA ALA A 495 0.49 6.40 17.03
C ALA A 495 1.69 6.24 17.96
N LEU A 496 1.67 6.92 19.13
CA LEU A 496 2.70 6.80 20.16
C LEU A 496 2.85 5.36 20.67
N ASN A 497 1.73 4.70 20.97
CA ASN A 497 1.77 3.32 21.47
C ASN A 497 2.38 2.36 20.43
N VAL A 498 1.98 2.46 19.17
CA VAL A 498 2.53 1.64 18.09
C VAL A 498 4.02 1.96 17.90
N ALA A 499 4.41 3.24 17.87
CA ALA A 499 5.80 3.66 17.71
C ALA A 499 6.70 3.13 18.83
N ALA A 500 6.24 3.18 20.10
CA ALA A 500 6.97 2.64 21.24
C ALA A 500 7.07 1.10 21.18
N ARG A 501 5.98 0.42 20.85
CA ARG A 501 5.94 -1.06 20.77
C ARG A 501 6.79 -1.62 19.63
N CYS A 502 6.90 -0.91 18.50
CA CYS A 502 7.78 -1.35 17.42
C CYS A 502 9.23 -0.90 17.58
N GLY A 503 9.56 -0.12 18.62
CA GLY A 503 10.92 0.34 18.89
C GLY A 503 11.35 1.53 18.03
N LEU A 504 10.41 2.28 17.49
CA LEU A 504 10.68 3.52 16.75
C LEU A 504 11.07 4.66 17.69
N ILE A 505 10.45 4.70 18.87
CA ILE A 505 10.73 5.64 19.96
C ILE A 505 10.93 4.88 21.27
N ASP A 506 11.56 5.52 22.25
CA ASP A 506 11.68 4.97 23.59
C ASP A 506 10.32 4.90 24.28
N GLN A 507 10.10 3.89 25.13
CA GLN A 507 8.83 3.73 25.88
C GLN A 507 8.55 4.91 26.85
N SER A 508 9.56 5.70 27.17
CA SER A 508 9.46 6.90 28.02
C SER A 508 9.26 8.19 27.21
N ALA A 509 9.16 8.11 25.88
CA ALA A 509 9.02 9.29 25.03
C ALA A 509 7.71 10.03 25.34
N SER A 510 7.79 11.35 25.47
CA SER A 510 6.63 12.21 25.74
C SER A 510 5.84 12.53 24.46
N ALA A 511 4.65 13.08 24.63
CA ALA A 511 3.80 13.53 23.51
C ALA A 511 4.47 14.62 22.61
N GLU A 512 5.59 15.20 23.06
CA GLU A 512 6.36 16.19 22.30
C GLU A 512 6.99 15.63 21.00
N VAL A 513 7.10 14.30 20.91
CA VAL A 513 7.61 13.61 19.70
C VAL A 513 6.54 13.53 18.59
N VAL A 514 5.28 13.87 18.91
CA VAL A 514 4.16 13.79 17.96
C VAL A 514 3.85 15.17 17.40
N MET A 515 3.85 15.26 16.07
CA MET A 515 3.41 16.44 15.34
C MET A 515 2.07 16.16 14.67
N THR A 516 1.03 16.89 15.03
CA THR A 516 -0.30 16.77 14.39
C THR A 516 -0.36 17.58 13.08
N GLY A 517 -1.29 17.21 12.18
CA GLY A 517 -1.50 17.92 10.92
C GLY A 517 -1.73 19.41 11.09
N ASP A 518 -2.53 19.81 12.10
CA ASP A 518 -2.82 21.22 12.40
C ASP A 518 -1.57 22.03 12.83
N ILE A 519 -0.60 21.38 13.45
CA ILE A 519 0.71 21.97 13.80
C ILE A 519 1.54 22.07 12.53
N LEU A 520 1.60 21.00 11.75
CA LEU A 520 2.39 20.89 10.53
C LEU A 520 2.00 21.97 9.50
N GLU A 521 0.70 22.23 9.32
CA GLU A 521 0.19 23.26 8.40
C GLU A 521 0.62 24.68 8.78
N LYS A 522 0.94 24.93 10.04
CA LYS A 522 1.32 26.25 10.56
C LYS A 522 2.81 26.51 10.53
N LEU A 523 3.63 25.45 10.36
CA LEU A 523 5.07 25.58 10.32
C LEU A 523 5.55 26.18 9.00
N SER A 524 6.51 27.10 9.10
CA SER A 524 7.31 27.52 7.96
C SER A 524 8.27 26.38 7.53
N GLU A 525 8.77 26.44 6.30
CA GLU A 525 9.72 25.45 5.79
C GLU A 525 11.00 25.34 6.66
N SER A 526 11.46 26.47 7.21
CA SER A 526 12.63 26.51 8.11
C SER A 526 12.36 25.84 9.47
N GLU A 527 11.17 26.07 10.06
CA GLU A 527 10.75 25.45 11.32
C GLU A 527 10.52 23.93 11.13
N LEU A 528 9.98 23.52 9.99
CA LEU A 528 9.84 22.09 9.66
C LEU A 528 11.20 21.41 9.55
N VAL A 529 12.17 22.03 8.89
CA VAL A 529 13.54 21.48 8.79
C VAL A 529 14.19 21.38 10.18
N GLU A 530 14.00 22.37 11.04
CA GLU A 530 14.51 22.35 12.41
C GLU A 530 13.86 21.22 13.23
N ALA A 531 12.54 21.08 13.18
CA ALA A 531 11.80 20.01 13.84
C ALA A 531 12.22 18.62 13.35
N LEU A 532 12.45 18.44 12.04
CA LEU A 532 12.93 17.19 11.47
C LEU A 532 14.38 16.86 11.88
N ASN A 533 15.20 17.84 12.21
CA ASN A 533 16.59 17.64 12.65
C ASN A 533 16.70 17.36 14.14
N THR A 534 15.81 17.92 14.96
CA THR A 534 15.85 17.84 16.43
C THR A 534 15.00 16.70 16.99
N GLY A 535 13.93 16.30 16.32
CA GLY A 535 12.96 15.29 16.79
C GLY A 535 13.23 13.86 16.33
#